data_dc1cde9f607860445aab273343987e28
#
_entry.id   dc1cde9f607860445aab273343987e28
#
_cell.length_a   1.000
_cell.length_b   1.000
_cell.length_c   1.000
_cell.angle_alpha   90.00
_cell.angle_beta   90.00
_cell.angle_gamma   90.00
#
_symmetry.space_group_name_H-M   'P 1'
#
loop_
_entity.id
_entity.type
_entity.pdbx_description
1 polymer ?
#
loop_
_entity_poly.entity_id
_entity_poly.type
_entity_poly.pdbx_seq_one_letter_code
_entity_poly.pdbx_strand_id
1 'polypeptide(L)'
;MNIRRAHEKDIPRLIELLEQVLQIHADIRPDIFIPGTTKYTNEELAEMIKDDTKPIYVAADDDDICMGYAFCQIRQQPFSNNMVPFTSLFIDDLCVDAKTRGQHIGEQLFEYVKNEAKHLGCYEVTLNVWSGNTSAEKFYEKMGLKTKERQMEYILM
;
A
#
# COMPACT_ATOMS: atom_id res chain seq x y z
N MET A 1 12.22 -13.68 8.59
CA MET A 1 11.33 -12.52 8.28
C MET A 1 10.04 -12.67 9.05
N ASN A 2 9.55 -11.57 9.57
CA ASN A 2 8.29 -11.52 10.31
C ASN A 2 7.42 -10.38 9.76
N ILE A 3 6.13 -10.64 9.56
CA ILE A 3 5.17 -9.60 9.14
C ILE A 3 4.28 -9.27 10.31
N ARG A 4 4.16 -7.99 10.64
CA ARG A 4 3.46 -7.49 11.81
C ARG A 4 2.93 -6.08 11.57
N ARG A 5 2.12 -5.59 12.51
CA ARG A 5 1.75 -4.17 12.52
C ARG A 5 3.00 -3.32 12.75
N ALA A 6 3.01 -2.15 12.11
CA ALA A 6 4.09 -1.18 12.29
C ALA A 6 4.12 -0.64 13.73
N HIS A 7 5.31 -0.36 14.22
CA HIS A 7 5.57 0.29 15.50
C HIS A 7 6.21 1.65 15.26
N GLU A 8 6.21 2.52 16.26
CA GLU A 8 6.83 3.84 16.13
C GLU A 8 8.31 3.77 15.75
N LYS A 9 9.01 2.74 16.19
CA LYS A 9 10.42 2.52 15.82
C LYS A 9 10.64 2.31 14.33
N ASP A 10 9.59 1.92 13.60
CA ASP A 10 9.68 1.69 12.16
C ASP A 10 9.60 2.99 11.35
N ILE A 11 9.17 4.10 11.95
CA ILE A 11 8.90 5.36 11.24
C ILE A 11 10.06 5.82 10.35
N PRO A 12 11.34 5.84 10.82
CA PRO A 12 12.43 6.24 9.94
C PRO A 12 12.53 5.39 8.66
N ARG A 13 12.35 4.09 8.78
CA ARG A 13 12.38 3.20 7.62
C ARG A 13 11.16 3.38 6.71
N LEU A 14 9.98 3.60 7.30
CA LEU A 14 8.78 3.87 6.52
C LEU A 14 8.98 5.12 5.66
N ILE A 15 9.58 6.17 6.20
CA ILE A 15 9.86 7.40 5.47
C ILE A 15 10.83 7.14 4.31
N GLU A 16 11.91 6.40 4.54
CA GLU A 16 12.86 6.03 3.49
C GLU A 16 12.18 5.27 2.34
N LEU A 17 11.32 4.31 2.67
CA LEU A 17 10.62 3.51 1.66
C LEU A 17 9.56 4.33 0.94
N LEU A 18 8.86 5.23 1.64
CA LEU A 18 7.90 6.15 1.01
C LEU A 18 8.59 7.04 -0.03
N GLU A 19 9.82 7.47 0.25
CA GLU A 19 10.62 8.25 -0.70
C GLU A 19 10.98 7.45 -1.95
N GLN A 20 11.30 6.15 -1.80
CA GLN A 20 11.57 5.27 -2.94
C GLN A 20 10.35 5.15 -3.86
N VAL A 21 9.16 4.95 -3.30
CA VAL A 21 7.91 4.87 -4.07
C VAL A 21 7.59 6.20 -4.73
N LEU A 22 7.77 7.29 -4.01
CA LEU A 22 7.51 8.62 -4.55
C LEU A 22 8.35 8.88 -5.79
N GLN A 23 9.62 8.46 -5.79
CA GLN A 23 10.50 8.63 -6.96
C GLN A 23 9.97 7.85 -8.16
N ILE A 24 9.48 6.64 -7.96
CA ILE A 24 8.87 5.84 -9.03
C ILE A 24 7.65 6.55 -9.60
N HIS A 25 6.76 7.06 -8.75
CA HIS A 25 5.56 7.78 -9.19
C HIS A 25 5.92 9.11 -9.88
N ALA A 26 6.91 9.83 -9.38
CA ALA A 26 7.36 11.08 -10.00
C ALA A 26 7.98 10.84 -11.38
N ASP A 27 8.68 9.71 -11.56
CA ASP A 27 9.23 9.35 -12.88
C ASP A 27 8.13 9.04 -13.90
N ILE A 28 7.01 8.46 -13.44
CA ILE A 28 5.86 8.15 -14.30
C ILE A 28 5.01 9.40 -14.55
N ARG A 29 4.72 10.16 -13.51
CA ARG A 29 3.84 11.35 -13.57
C ARG A 29 4.50 12.55 -12.90
N PRO A 30 5.51 13.16 -13.58
CA PRO A 30 6.17 14.37 -13.04
C PRO A 30 5.24 15.58 -12.95
N ASP A 31 4.12 15.55 -13.67
CA ASP A 31 3.07 16.57 -13.61
C ASP A 31 2.20 16.48 -12.35
N ILE A 32 2.26 15.35 -11.62
CA ILE A 32 1.43 15.10 -10.44
C ILE A 32 2.26 15.04 -9.15
N PHE A 33 3.41 14.38 -9.20
CA PHE A 33 4.24 14.11 -8.02
C PHE A 33 5.46 15.01 -7.95
N ILE A 34 5.80 15.45 -6.73
CA ILE A 34 6.97 16.29 -6.45
C ILE A 34 8.04 15.42 -5.80
N PRO A 35 9.11 15.04 -6.51
CA PRO A 35 10.16 14.22 -5.90
C PRO A 35 10.88 14.96 -4.80
N GLY A 36 11.45 14.23 -3.84
CA GLY A 36 12.19 14.80 -2.72
C GLY A 36 11.31 15.32 -1.58
N THR A 37 9.99 15.17 -1.67
CA THR A 37 9.06 15.50 -0.59
C THR A 37 8.69 14.23 0.17
N THR A 38 7.98 14.36 1.30
CA THR A 38 7.45 13.23 2.06
C THR A 38 5.93 13.28 2.09
N LYS A 39 5.29 12.11 1.95
CA LYS A 39 3.84 11.99 1.97
C LYS A 39 3.27 12.29 3.37
N TYR A 40 3.96 11.87 4.40
CA TYR A 40 3.54 12.00 5.80
C TYR A 40 4.66 12.54 6.67
N THR A 41 4.28 13.30 7.70
CA THR A 41 5.22 13.70 8.77
C THR A 41 5.39 12.55 9.76
N ASN A 42 6.42 12.64 10.63
CA ASN A 42 6.60 11.68 11.72
C ASN A 42 5.36 11.62 12.62
N GLU A 43 4.78 12.78 12.94
CA GLU A 43 3.60 12.91 13.79
C GLU A 43 2.37 12.26 13.16
N GLU A 44 2.18 12.45 11.86
CA GLU A 44 1.09 11.83 11.13
C GLU A 44 1.23 10.30 11.12
N LEU A 45 2.42 9.78 10.89
CA LEU A 45 2.68 8.34 10.93
C LEU A 45 2.45 7.77 12.32
N ALA A 46 2.87 8.46 13.37
CA ALA A 46 2.65 8.02 14.75
C ALA A 46 1.15 7.87 15.06
N GLU A 47 0.33 8.80 14.58
CA GLU A 47 -1.12 8.71 14.76
C GLU A 47 -1.73 7.58 13.89
N MET A 48 -1.28 7.43 12.65
CA MET A 48 -1.77 6.35 11.77
C MET A 48 -1.47 4.97 12.34
N ILE A 49 -0.30 4.77 12.95
CA ILE A 49 0.09 3.50 13.55
C ILE A 49 -0.90 3.06 14.64
N LYS A 50 -1.50 4.01 15.36
CA LYS A 50 -2.47 3.75 16.42
C LYS A 50 -3.88 3.51 15.90
N ASP A 51 -4.15 3.80 14.62
CA ASP A 51 -5.48 3.77 14.03
C ASP A 51 -5.75 2.38 13.42
N ASP A 52 -6.63 1.61 14.06
CA ASP A 52 -6.99 0.26 13.59
C ASP A 52 -7.79 0.26 12.28
N THR A 53 -8.35 1.41 11.87
CA THR A 53 -9.03 1.55 10.58
C THR A 53 -8.06 1.82 9.44
N LYS A 54 -6.79 2.10 9.74
CA LYS A 54 -5.72 2.36 8.79
C LYS A 54 -4.48 1.52 9.13
N PRO A 55 -4.60 0.19 9.13
CA PRO A 55 -3.50 -0.65 9.56
C PRO A 55 -2.30 -0.53 8.62
N ILE A 56 -1.12 -0.42 9.21
CA ILE A 56 0.15 -0.45 8.49
C ILE A 56 0.85 -1.75 8.88
N TYR A 57 1.14 -2.57 7.88
CA TYR A 57 1.88 -3.82 8.09
C TYR A 57 3.30 -3.66 7.56
N VAL A 58 4.27 -4.24 8.27
CA VAL A 58 5.67 -4.23 7.87
C VAL A 58 6.20 -5.64 7.79
N ALA A 59 7.06 -5.88 6.82
CA ALA A 59 7.88 -7.07 6.74
C ALA A 59 9.25 -6.75 7.35
N ALA A 60 9.56 -7.37 8.48
CA ALA A 60 10.79 -7.11 9.22
C ALA A 60 11.76 -8.28 9.04
N ASP A 61 13.05 -7.97 8.94
CA ASP A 61 14.10 -8.97 8.87
C ASP A 61 14.42 -9.57 10.25
N ASP A 62 15.46 -10.41 10.33
CA ASP A 62 15.83 -11.07 11.58
C ASP A 62 16.31 -10.11 12.66
N ASP A 63 16.74 -8.91 12.29
CA ASP A 63 17.10 -7.82 13.20
C ASP A 63 15.93 -6.90 13.51
N ASP A 64 14.73 -7.28 13.06
CA ASP A 64 13.49 -6.52 13.21
C ASP A 64 13.52 -5.16 12.49
N ILE A 65 14.25 -5.10 11.37
CA ILE A 65 14.34 -3.91 10.51
C ILE A 65 13.33 -4.05 9.37
N CYS A 66 12.54 -3.01 9.13
CA CYS A 66 11.52 -2.99 8.09
C CYS A 66 12.15 -3.05 6.70
N MET A 67 11.78 -4.07 5.93
CA MET A 67 12.19 -4.25 4.53
C MET A 67 11.10 -3.89 3.54
N GLY A 68 9.88 -3.74 4.00
CA GLY A 68 8.74 -3.44 3.16
C GLY A 68 7.51 -3.16 4.00
N TYR A 69 6.50 -2.55 3.38
CA TYR A 69 5.28 -2.16 4.09
C TYR A 69 4.04 -2.31 3.21
N ALA A 70 2.91 -2.34 3.86
CA ALA A 70 1.60 -2.17 3.24
C ALA A 70 0.80 -1.18 4.09
N PHE A 71 0.50 -0.02 3.52
CA PHE A 71 -0.42 0.95 4.11
C PHE A 71 -1.82 0.59 3.68
N CYS A 72 -2.70 0.33 4.62
CA CYS A 72 -4.06 -0.12 4.35
C CYS A 72 -5.11 0.81 4.96
N GLN A 73 -6.33 0.69 4.44
CA GLN A 73 -7.49 1.41 4.97
C GLN A 73 -8.67 0.46 4.94
N ILE A 74 -9.39 0.36 6.05
CA ILE A 74 -10.64 -0.37 6.09
C ILE A 74 -11.73 0.59 5.65
N ARG A 75 -12.40 0.26 4.54
CA ARG A 75 -13.40 1.13 3.91
C ARG A 75 -14.76 0.45 3.90
N GLN A 76 -15.79 1.22 4.27
CA GLN A 76 -17.16 0.82 4.07
C GLN A 76 -17.60 1.22 2.66
N GLN A 77 -18.35 0.34 2.00
CA GLN A 77 -18.99 0.71 0.74
C GLN A 77 -19.91 1.90 1.02
N PRO A 78 -19.83 3.00 0.23
CA PRO A 78 -20.69 4.15 0.45
C PRO A 78 -22.15 3.75 0.47
N PHE A 79 -22.90 4.30 1.43
CA PHE A 79 -24.33 4.03 1.52
C PHE A 79 -25.04 4.56 0.27
N SER A 80 -25.77 3.70 -0.40
CA SER A 80 -26.56 4.04 -1.57
C SER A 80 -27.65 2.99 -1.73
N ASN A 81 -28.84 3.43 -2.16
CA ASN A 81 -29.98 2.51 -2.34
C ASN A 81 -29.74 1.47 -3.44
N ASN A 82 -28.77 1.69 -4.31
CA ASN A 82 -28.49 0.81 -5.44
C ASN A 82 -27.18 -0.01 -5.28
N MET A 83 -26.59 0.01 -4.10
CA MET A 83 -25.32 -0.70 -3.86
C MET A 83 -25.43 -1.61 -2.65
N VAL A 84 -24.83 -2.80 -2.78
CA VAL A 84 -24.75 -3.75 -1.67
C VAL A 84 -23.72 -3.24 -0.65
N PRO A 85 -24.09 -3.13 0.64
CA PRO A 85 -23.12 -2.71 1.64
C PRO A 85 -22.14 -3.84 1.94
N PHE A 86 -20.84 -3.50 1.94
CA PHE A 86 -19.78 -4.41 2.37
C PHE A 86 -18.55 -3.60 2.81
N THR A 87 -17.62 -4.29 3.47
CA THR A 87 -16.36 -3.71 3.91
C THR A 87 -15.25 -4.18 2.97
N SER A 88 -14.37 -3.28 2.59
CA SER A 88 -13.19 -3.56 1.78
C SER A 88 -11.92 -3.20 2.53
N LEU A 89 -10.84 -3.93 2.28
CA LEU A 89 -9.51 -3.48 2.66
C LEU A 89 -8.86 -2.87 1.43
N PHE A 90 -8.55 -1.58 1.51
CA PHE A 90 -7.87 -0.84 0.45
C PHE A 90 -6.39 -0.76 0.78
N ILE A 91 -5.53 -1.22 -0.14
CA ILE A 91 -4.09 -1.03 -0.03
C ILE A 91 -3.76 0.32 -0.67
N ASP A 92 -3.46 1.31 0.18
CA ASP A 92 -3.10 2.64 -0.29
C ASP A 92 -1.71 2.64 -0.93
N ASP A 93 -0.79 1.84 -0.37
CA ASP A 93 0.57 1.75 -0.86
C ASP A 93 1.21 0.46 -0.38
N LEU A 94 1.97 -0.20 -1.25
CA LEU A 94 2.75 -1.39 -0.93
C LEU A 94 4.13 -1.22 -1.55
N CYS A 95 5.16 -1.36 -0.73
CA CYS A 95 6.53 -1.15 -1.15
C CYS A 95 7.46 -2.17 -0.52
N VAL A 96 8.45 -2.60 -1.28
CA VAL A 96 9.57 -3.41 -0.80
C VAL A 96 10.84 -2.66 -1.10
N ASP A 97 11.78 -2.61 -0.13
CA ASP A 97 13.07 -1.98 -0.31
C ASP A 97 13.75 -2.56 -1.54
N ALA A 98 14.24 -1.68 -2.42
CA ALA A 98 14.94 -2.07 -3.63
C ALA A 98 16.13 -3.01 -3.36
N LYS A 99 16.78 -2.87 -2.20
CA LYS A 99 17.92 -3.69 -1.79
C LYS A 99 17.55 -5.13 -1.42
N THR A 100 16.28 -5.39 -1.13
CA THR A 100 15.80 -6.71 -0.68
C THR A 100 14.88 -7.37 -1.70
N ARG A 101 14.78 -6.84 -2.91
CA ARG A 101 13.98 -7.43 -3.98
C ARG A 101 14.51 -8.81 -4.36
N GLY A 102 13.61 -9.68 -4.86
CA GLY A 102 13.94 -11.04 -5.23
C GLY A 102 13.82 -12.04 -4.10
N GLN A 103 13.40 -11.61 -2.90
CA GLN A 103 13.19 -12.48 -1.74
C GLN A 103 11.72 -12.79 -1.47
N HIS A 104 10.84 -12.52 -2.43
CA HIS A 104 9.38 -12.74 -2.35
C HIS A 104 8.70 -12.00 -1.20
N ILE A 105 9.28 -10.89 -0.75
CA ILE A 105 8.73 -10.10 0.37
C ILE A 105 7.38 -9.51 0.00
N GLY A 106 7.25 -8.96 -1.21
CA GLY A 106 5.99 -8.38 -1.69
C GLY A 106 4.86 -9.40 -1.74
N GLU A 107 5.17 -10.62 -2.22
CA GLU A 107 4.19 -11.71 -2.27
C GLU A 107 3.71 -12.07 -0.87
N GLN A 108 4.64 -12.19 0.07
CA GLN A 108 4.31 -12.54 1.45
C GLN A 108 3.54 -11.43 2.16
N LEU A 109 3.88 -10.16 1.91
CA LEU A 109 3.12 -9.01 2.42
C LEU A 109 1.68 -9.04 1.89
N PHE A 110 1.51 -9.22 0.60
CA PHE A 110 0.18 -9.26 -0.01
C PHE A 110 -0.65 -10.41 0.56
N GLU A 111 -0.06 -11.61 0.67
CA GLU A 111 -0.76 -12.77 1.25
C GLU A 111 -1.16 -12.51 2.70
N TYR A 112 -0.29 -11.87 3.48
CA TYR A 112 -0.59 -11.51 4.86
C TYR A 112 -1.78 -10.54 4.93
N VAL A 113 -1.75 -9.49 4.12
CA VAL A 113 -2.84 -8.49 4.06
C VAL A 113 -4.16 -9.15 3.64
N LYS A 114 -4.11 -10.04 2.65
CA LYS A 114 -5.28 -10.78 2.19
C LYS A 114 -5.88 -11.62 3.32
N ASN A 115 -5.05 -12.30 4.10
CA ASN A 115 -5.51 -13.09 5.23
C ASN A 115 -6.10 -12.22 6.35
N GLU A 116 -5.48 -11.08 6.64
CA GLU A 116 -6.02 -10.11 7.59
C GLU A 116 -7.38 -9.58 7.14
N ALA A 117 -7.53 -9.28 5.86
CA ALA A 117 -8.81 -8.84 5.30
C ALA A 117 -9.91 -9.89 5.51
N LYS A 118 -9.58 -11.17 5.33
CA LYS A 118 -10.51 -12.29 5.61
C LYS A 118 -10.92 -12.31 7.08
N HIS A 119 -9.97 -12.18 8.00
CA HIS A 119 -10.24 -12.17 9.43
C HIS A 119 -11.12 -10.98 9.83
N LEU A 120 -10.98 -9.85 9.16
CA LEU A 120 -11.79 -8.66 9.41
C LEU A 120 -13.16 -8.68 8.74
N GLY A 121 -13.47 -9.75 8.01
CA GLY A 121 -14.76 -9.89 7.33
C GLY A 121 -14.91 -9.06 6.08
N CYS A 122 -13.79 -8.64 5.46
CA CYS A 122 -13.83 -7.86 4.23
C CYS A 122 -14.28 -8.72 3.05
N TYR A 123 -15.05 -8.12 2.15
CA TYR A 123 -15.49 -8.77 0.91
C TYR A 123 -14.36 -8.84 -0.11
N GLU A 124 -13.50 -7.82 -0.15
CA GLU A 124 -12.47 -7.69 -1.18
C GLU A 124 -11.23 -6.95 -0.64
N VAL A 125 -10.12 -7.13 -1.31
CA VAL A 125 -8.94 -6.29 -1.20
C VAL A 125 -8.84 -5.49 -2.51
N THR A 126 -8.70 -4.18 -2.41
CA THR A 126 -8.58 -3.31 -3.58
C THR A 126 -7.33 -2.44 -3.48
N LEU A 127 -6.90 -1.95 -4.63
CA LEU A 127 -5.79 -0.98 -4.72
C LEU A 127 -5.89 -0.25 -6.05
N ASN A 128 -5.14 0.84 -6.15
CA ASN A 128 -4.95 1.57 -7.41
C ASN A 128 -3.51 1.40 -7.88
N VAL A 129 -3.34 1.26 -9.18
CA VAL A 129 -2.02 1.17 -9.82
C VAL A 129 -1.95 2.26 -10.89
N TRP A 130 -0.86 3.04 -10.86
CA TRP A 130 -0.64 4.03 -11.89
C TRP A 130 -0.33 3.37 -13.23
N SER A 131 -1.02 3.81 -14.28
CA SER A 131 -0.71 3.41 -15.66
C SER A 131 0.74 3.80 -15.97
N GLY A 132 1.52 2.86 -16.46
CA GLY A 132 2.96 3.06 -16.67
C GLY A 132 3.83 2.41 -15.60
N ASN A 133 3.27 2.05 -14.44
CA ASN A 133 3.99 1.25 -13.46
C ASN A 133 3.85 -0.23 -13.81
N THR A 134 4.53 -0.63 -14.88
CA THR A 134 4.41 -1.97 -15.46
C THR A 134 4.82 -3.07 -14.49
N SER A 135 5.84 -2.82 -13.69
CA SER A 135 6.32 -3.79 -12.69
C SER A 135 5.23 -4.08 -11.64
N ALA A 136 4.57 -3.05 -11.14
CA ALA A 136 3.47 -3.20 -10.19
C ALA A 136 2.26 -3.88 -10.83
N GLU A 137 1.89 -3.49 -12.04
CA GLU A 137 0.79 -4.11 -12.77
C GLU A 137 0.99 -5.62 -12.92
N LYS A 138 2.17 -6.05 -13.34
CA LYS A 138 2.52 -7.46 -13.48
C LYS A 138 2.50 -8.20 -12.15
N PHE A 139 3.01 -7.56 -11.10
CA PHE A 139 3.02 -8.14 -9.77
C PHE A 139 1.59 -8.44 -9.29
N TYR A 140 0.70 -7.46 -9.40
CA TYR A 140 -0.67 -7.63 -8.92
C TYR A 140 -1.46 -8.64 -9.78
N GLU A 141 -1.24 -8.66 -11.08
CA GLU A 141 -1.83 -9.68 -11.96
C GLU A 141 -1.37 -11.09 -11.54
N LYS A 142 -0.08 -11.25 -11.27
CA LYS A 142 0.48 -12.51 -10.79
C LYS A 142 -0.15 -12.94 -9.46
N MET A 143 -0.45 -11.99 -8.58
CA MET A 143 -1.10 -12.25 -7.30
C MET A 143 -2.59 -12.55 -7.43
N GLY A 144 -3.15 -12.46 -8.62
CA GLY A 144 -4.54 -12.82 -8.90
C GLY A 144 -5.52 -11.66 -8.88
N LEU A 145 -5.05 -10.41 -8.80
CA LEU A 145 -5.95 -9.27 -8.87
C LEU A 145 -6.39 -9.02 -10.31
N LYS A 146 -7.62 -8.54 -10.45
CA LYS A 146 -8.24 -8.21 -11.74
C LYS A 146 -8.67 -6.75 -11.72
N THR A 147 -8.65 -6.12 -12.87
CA THR A 147 -9.15 -4.76 -13.00
C THR A 147 -10.63 -4.71 -12.65
N LYS A 148 -10.97 -3.88 -11.68
CA LYS A 148 -12.36 -3.66 -11.24
C LYS A 148 -13.01 -2.52 -12.01
N GLU A 149 -12.26 -1.42 -12.17
CA GLU A 149 -12.70 -0.23 -12.88
C GLU A 149 -11.49 0.52 -13.42
N ARG A 150 -11.71 1.52 -14.23
CA ARG A 150 -10.67 2.38 -14.75
C ARG A 150 -11.02 3.83 -14.50
N GLN A 151 -10.05 4.59 -14.03
CA GLN A 151 -10.14 6.04 -14.00
C GLN A 151 -9.44 6.59 -15.24
N MET A 152 -10.14 7.40 -16.01
CA MET A 152 -9.62 8.03 -17.21
C MET A 152 -9.49 9.53 -17.00
N GLU A 153 -8.54 10.15 -17.66
CA GLU A 153 -8.32 11.60 -17.53
C GLU A 153 -8.23 12.26 -18.88
N TYR A 154 -8.62 13.52 -18.94
CA TYR A 154 -8.38 14.41 -20.05
C TYR A 154 -7.71 15.66 -19.51
N ILE A 155 -6.44 15.90 -19.90
CA ILE A 155 -5.66 17.04 -19.41
C ILE A 155 -6.07 18.27 -20.23
N LEU A 156 -6.48 19.34 -19.52
CA LEU A 156 -7.04 20.53 -20.15
C LEU A 156 -5.99 21.60 -20.50
N MET A 157 -4.75 21.41 -20.06
CA MET A 157 -3.69 22.40 -20.22
C MET A 157 -2.59 21.95 -21.17
#